data_b57a31c1e80ec123c6993bd5753e2b27
#
_entry.id   b57a31c1e80ec123c6993bd5753e2b27
#
_cell.length_a   1.000
_cell.length_b   1.000
_cell.length_c   1.000
_cell.angle_alpha   90.00
_cell.angle_beta   90.00
_cell.angle_gamma   90.00
#
_symmetry.space_group_name_H-M   'P 1'
#
loop_
_entity.id
_entity.type
_entity.pdbx_description
1 polymer ?
#
loop_
_entity_poly.entity_id
_entity_poly.type
_entity_poly.pdbx_seq_one_letter_code
_entity_poly.pdbx_strand_id
1 'polypeptide(L)'
;MINKRNQWFPLLVFFAILAFFFLRQNTAAPLHKTEIGSEASIRQEIKTETLKKEGRYYAKEEVAAYIHAFGTLPTNYITKKEAKEKNWSVSDNNGYVIGGDHFGNREGKLPKKKGRVYYEADLIAGYDEHRGPERLVFSNDGA
;
A
#
# COMPACT_ATOMS: atom_id res chain seq x y z
N MET A 1 -25.87 2.07 72.57
CA MET A 1 -24.90 3.10 72.06
C MET A 1 -24.37 2.64 70.70
N ILE A 2 -24.86 3.23 69.68
CA ILE A 2 -24.39 2.90 68.36
C ILE A 2 -23.09 3.71 68.13
N ASN A 3 -22.02 2.99 67.94
CA ASN A 3 -20.67 3.54 67.83
C ASN A 3 -20.52 4.28 66.47
N LYS A 4 -20.62 5.60 66.52
CA LYS A 4 -20.49 6.49 65.33
C LYS A 4 -19.10 6.49 64.69
N ARG A 5 -18.19 5.59 65.10
CA ARG A 5 -16.80 5.55 64.62
C ARG A 5 -16.60 4.84 63.30
N ASN A 6 -17.54 4.03 62.87
CA ASN A 6 -17.35 3.18 61.70
C ASN A 6 -18.01 3.72 60.39
N GLN A 7 -18.66 4.85 60.43
CA GLN A 7 -19.32 5.39 59.23
C GLN A 7 -18.43 6.26 58.37
N TRP A 8 -17.24 6.60 58.85
CA TRP A 8 -16.34 7.46 58.10
C TRP A 8 -15.30 6.70 57.25
N PHE A 9 -15.07 5.45 57.56
CA PHE A 9 -14.09 4.61 56.87
C PHE A 9 -14.41 4.39 55.37
N PRO A 10 -15.63 4.11 54.96
CA PRO A 10 -15.94 3.89 53.53
C PRO A 10 -15.84 5.17 52.72
N LEU A 11 -16.11 6.34 53.33
CA LEU A 11 -15.99 7.63 52.61
C LEU A 11 -14.55 8.03 52.39
N LEU A 12 -13.63 7.79 53.32
CA LEU A 12 -12.22 8.05 53.17
C LEU A 12 -11.56 7.15 52.11
N VAL A 13 -11.95 5.88 52.05
CA VAL A 13 -11.48 4.92 51.04
C VAL A 13 -12.00 5.34 49.65
N PHE A 14 -13.25 5.81 49.59
CA PHE A 14 -13.84 6.29 48.33
C PHE A 14 -13.13 7.54 47.80
N PHE A 15 -12.77 8.49 48.64
CA PHE A 15 -11.99 9.68 48.30
C PHE A 15 -10.56 9.34 47.86
N ALA A 16 -9.91 8.38 48.50
CA ALA A 16 -8.59 7.89 48.13
C ALA A 16 -8.59 7.23 46.73
N ILE A 17 -9.62 6.47 46.39
CA ILE A 17 -9.78 5.85 45.08
C ILE A 17 -10.07 6.90 43.98
N LEU A 18 -10.91 7.88 44.27
CA LEU A 18 -11.20 9.02 43.37
C LEU A 18 -9.97 9.90 43.15
N ALA A 19 -9.18 10.19 44.17
CA ALA A 19 -7.95 10.94 44.07
C ALA A 19 -6.89 10.17 43.24
N PHE A 20 -6.82 8.86 43.40
CA PHE A 20 -5.92 8.00 42.64
C PHE A 20 -6.35 7.90 41.16
N PHE A 21 -7.63 7.89 40.88
CA PHE A 21 -8.17 7.90 39.53
C PHE A 21 -7.92 9.27 38.83
N PHE A 22 -8.05 10.36 39.57
CA PHE A 22 -7.78 11.71 39.04
C PHE A 22 -6.29 11.97 38.80
N LEU A 23 -5.41 11.47 39.67
CA LEU A 23 -3.95 11.55 39.49
C LEU A 23 -3.46 10.72 38.30
N ARG A 24 -4.15 9.62 37.98
CA ARG A 24 -3.81 8.79 36.83
C ARG A 24 -4.19 9.42 35.47
N GLN A 25 -5.17 10.31 35.46
CA GLN A 25 -5.56 11.03 34.24
C GLN A 25 -4.65 12.23 33.94
N ASN A 26 -3.86 12.69 34.91
CA ASN A 26 -2.99 13.85 34.74
C ASN A 26 -1.50 13.49 34.50
N THR A 27 -1.17 12.23 34.39
CA THR A 27 0.05 11.84 33.72
C THR A 27 -0.24 11.92 32.23
N ALA A 28 -0.13 13.12 31.67
CA ALA A 28 0.05 13.28 30.27
C ALA A 28 1.23 12.35 29.87
N ALA A 29 0.91 11.24 29.23
CA ALA A 29 1.91 10.51 28.49
C ALA A 29 2.65 11.53 27.63
N PRO A 30 3.98 11.50 27.56
CA PRO A 30 4.66 12.37 26.63
C PRO A 30 3.98 12.17 25.29
N LEU A 31 3.53 13.26 24.68
CA LEU A 31 3.10 13.25 23.30
C LEU A 31 4.26 12.60 22.54
N HIS A 32 4.11 11.35 22.23
CA HIS A 32 4.85 10.75 21.15
C HIS A 32 4.45 11.62 19.95
N LYS A 33 5.34 12.50 19.56
CA LYS A 33 5.24 13.24 18.32
C LYS A 33 5.30 12.14 17.24
N THR A 34 4.16 11.52 17.00
CA THR A 34 3.95 10.73 15.81
C THR A 34 4.16 11.74 14.69
N GLU A 35 5.29 11.68 14.04
CA GLU A 35 5.45 12.33 12.77
C GLU A 35 4.30 11.80 11.92
N ILE A 36 3.29 12.63 11.76
CA ILE A 36 2.20 12.39 10.83
C ILE A 36 2.90 12.33 9.49
N GLY A 37 3.14 11.12 9.01
CA GLY A 37 3.64 10.90 7.67
C GLY A 37 2.82 11.78 6.72
N SER A 38 3.45 12.36 5.72
CA SER A 38 2.76 13.25 4.80
C SER A 38 1.46 12.58 4.33
N GLU A 39 0.40 13.36 4.10
CA GLU A 39 -0.90 12.83 3.62
C GLU A 39 -0.75 11.88 2.43
N ALA A 40 0.28 12.07 1.62
CA ALA A 40 0.66 11.18 0.53
C ALA A 40 1.11 9.80 1.03
N SER A 41 1.90 9.72 2.11
CA SER A 41 2.33 8.45 2.72
C SER A 41 1.16 7.69 3.32
N ILE A 42 0.25 8.39 4.01
CA ILE A 42 -0.94 7.79 4.60
C ILE A 42 -1.90 7.29 3.51
N ARG A 43 -2.09 8.05 2.43
CA ARG A 43 -2.90 7.62 1.28
C ARG A 43 -2.30 6.42 0.58
N GLN A 44 -0.97 6.33 0.50
CA GLN A 44 -0.28 5.20 -0.10
C GLN A 44 -0.38 3.95 0.77
N GLU A 45 -0.27 4.08 2.09
CA GLU A 45 -0.46 2.98 3.04
C GLU A 45 -1.88 2.42 3.01
N ILE A 46 -2.90 3.29 3.07
CA ILE A 46 -4.32 2.89 2.98
C ILE A 46 -4.61 2.20 1.65
N LYS A 47 -4.02 2.67 0.56
CA LYS A 47 -4.22 2.09 -0.77
C LYS A 47 -3.57 0.70 -0.89
N THR A 48 -2.45 0.48 -0.22
CA THR A 48 -1.74 -0.80 -0.22
C THR A 48 -2.49 -1.87 0.59
N GLU A 49 -3.11 -1.50 1.71
CA GLU A 49 -3.88 -2.43 2.54
C GLU A 49 -5.15 -2.98 1.85
N THR A 50 -5.66 -2.28 0.84
CA THR A 50 -6.85 -2.71 0.09
C THR A 50 -6.52 -3.56 -1.14
N LEU A 51 -5.24 -3.68 -1.52
CA LEU A 51 -4.84 -4.45 -2.69
C LEU A 51 -4.89 -5.94 -2.41
N LYS A 52 -5.57 -6.67 -3.31
CA LYS A 52 -5.64 -8.13 -3.28
C LYS A 52 -4.64 -8.72 -4.26
N LYS A 53 -3.91 -9.73 -3.85
CA LYS A 53 -2.89 -10.40 -4.68
C LYS A 53 -3.46 -10.98 -5.98
N GLU A 54 -4.70 -11.45 -5.95
CA GLU A 54 -5.42 -11.98 -7.10
C GLU A 54 -6.22 -10.92 -7.86
N GLY A 55 -6.07 -9.64 -7.47
CA GLY A 55 -6.78 -8.52 -8.06
C GLY A 55 -6.31 -8.18 -9.47
N ARG A 56 -7.20 -7.52 -10.21
CA ARG A 56 -6.89 -6.89 -11.50
C ARG A 56 -6.86 -5.39 -11.32
N TYR A 57 -5.80 -4.75 -11.76
CA TYR A 57 -5.57 -3.32 -11.57
C TYR A 57 -5.09 -2.70 -12.88
N TYR A 58 -5.55 -1.48 -13.15
CA TYR A 58 -5.33 -0.79 -14.43
C TYR A 58 -4.78 0.63 -14.23
N ALA A 59 -5.20 1.34 -13.19
CA ALA A 59 -4.72 2.69 -12.91
C ALA A 59 -3.25 2.66 -12.50
N LYS A 60 -2.47 3.65 -12.95
CA LYS A 60 -1.01 3.68 -12.73
C LYS A 60 -0.63 3.64 -11.25
N GLU A 61 -1.41 4.31 -10.40
CA GLU A 61 -1.17 4.36 -8.96
C GLU A 61 -1.41 2.99 -8.30
N GLU A 62 -2.44 2.27 -8.76
CA GLU A 62 -2.76 0.94 -8.26
C GLU A 62 -1.72 -0.09 -8.72
N VAL A 63 -1.32 -0.03 -9.98
CA VAL A 63 -0.30 -0.94 -10.53
C VAL A 63 1.05 -0.71 -9.86
N ALA A 64 1.45 0.55 -9.67
CA ALA A 64 2.68 0.89 -8.97
C ALA A 64 2.65 0.43 -7.51
N ALA A 65 1.54 0.66 -6.80
CA ALA A 65 1.35 0.20 -5.42
C ALA A 65 1.35 -1.33 -5.33
N TYR A 66 0.75 -2.01 -6.30
CA TYR A 66 0.73 -3.47 -6.36
C TYR A 66 2.15 -4.05 -6.54
N ILE A 67 2.94 -3.49 -7.47
CA ILE A 67 4.34 -3.90 -7.66
C ILE A 67 5.15 -3.65 -6.40
N HIS A 68 4.95 -2.51 -5.75
CA HIS A 68 5.63 -2.20 -4.48
C HIS A 68 5.28 -3.21 -3.38
N ALA A 69 4.01 -3.60 -3.26
CA ALA A 69 3.53 -4.52 -2.23
C ALA A 69 3.90 -5.99 -2.49
N PHE A 70 3.85 -6.42 -3.75
CA PHE A 70 3.95 -7.85 -4.11
C PHE A 70 5.18 -8.19 -4.95
N GLY A 71 5.94 -7.22 -5.43
CA GLY A 71 7.12 -7.43 -6.27
C GLY A 71 6.83 -7.95 -7.69
N THR A 72 5.57 -7.99 -8.09
CA THR A 72 5.12 -8.52 -9.38
C THR A 72 4.02 -7.66 -9.97
N LEU A 73 3.73 -7.81 -11.25
CA LEU A 73 2.55 -7.21 -11.88
C LEU A 73 1.24 -7.88 -11.42
N PRO A 74 0.10 -7.15 -11.44
CA PRO A 74 -1.23 -7.72 -11.23
C PRO A 74 -1.56 -8.86 -12.20
N THR A 75 -2.51 -9.70 -11.82
CA THR A 75 -2.87 -10.93 -12.56
C THR A 75 -3.46 -10.71 -13.96
N ASN A 76 -3.88 -9.49 -14.25
CA ASN A 76 -4.37 -9.08 -15.58
C ASN A 76 -3.26 -8.72 -16.57
N TYR A 77 -2.00 -8.71 -16.14
CA TYR A 77 -0.87 -8.46 -17.02
C TYR A 77 -0.35 -9.75 -17.64
N ILE A 78 -0.10 -9.71 -18.95
CA ILE A 78 0.52 -10.78 -19.72
C ILE A 78 1.66 -10.23 -20.57
N THR A 79 2.71 -10.99 -20.77
CA THR A 79 3.82 -10.65 -21.66
C THR A 79 3.39 -10.73 -23.12
N LYS A 80 4.15 -10.11 -24.02
CA LYS A 80 3.94 -10.22 -25.48
C LYS A 80 4.00 -11.68 -25.94
N LYS A 81 4.85 -12.49 -25.32
CA LYS A 81 4.95 -13.92 -25.60
C LYS A 81 3.66 -14.66 -25.22
N GLU A 82 3.17 -14.45 -24.01
CA GLU A 82 1.93 -15.07 -23.54
C GLU A 82 0.72 -14.63 -24.36
N ALA A 83 0.67 -13.34 -24.75
CA ALA A 83 -0.37 -12.82 -25.62
C ALA A 83 -0.37 -13.55 -26.97
N LYS A 84 0.79 -13.77 -27.55
CA LYS A 84 0.93 -14.54 -28.81
C LYS A 84 0.50 -16.00 -28.65
N GLU A 85 0.92 -16.65 -27.55
CA GLU A 85 0.55 -18.05 -27.24
C GLU A 85 -0.97 -18.22 -27.06
N LYS A 86 -1.61 -17.21 -26.50
CA LYS A 86 -3.08 -17.15 -26.31
C LYS A 86 -3.83 -16.68 -27.54
N ASN A 87 -3.14 -16.32 -28.61
CA ASN A 87 -3.72 -15.64 -29.78
C ASN A 87 -4.56 -14.40 -29.39
N TRP A 88 -4.09 -13.68 -28.38
CA TRP A 88 -4.75 -12.50 -27.82
C TRP A 88 -4.26 -11.20 -28.49
N SER A 89 -5.18 -10.30 -28.76
CA SER A 89 -4.90 -8.95 -29.25
C SER A 89 -5.59 -7.90 -28.39
N VAL A 90 -5.20 -6.64 -28.52
CA VAL A 90 -5.81 -5.52 -27.80
C VAL A 90 -7.29 -5.33 -28.11
N SER A 91 -7.73 -5.78 -29.29
CA SER A 91 -9.15 -5.73 -29.70
C SER A 91 -10.03 -6.77 -28.99
N ASP A 92 -9.44 -7.77 -28.35
CA ASP A 92 -10.20 -8.81 -27.64
C ASP A 92 -10.89 -8.30 -26.38
N ASN A 93 -10.42 -7.15 -25.86
CA ASN A 93 -11.00 -6.40 -24.74
C ASN A 93 -11.50 -7.28 -23.57
N ASN A 94 -10.73 -8.29 -23.22
CA ASN A 94 -11.05 -9.25 -22.14
C ASN A 94 -10.39 -8.92 -20.80
N GLY A 95 -9.89 -7.69 -20.65
CA GLY A 95 -9.27 -7.18 -19.43
C GLY A 95 -7.80 -7.52 -19.26
N TYR A 96 -7.14 -8.14 -20.23
CA TYR A 96 -5.68 -8.30 -20.21
C TYR A 96 -4.97 -7.03 -20.65
N VAL A 97 -3.77 -6.84 -20.11
CA VAL A 97 -2.88 -5.72 -20.42
C VAL A 97 -1.48 -6.27 -20.69
N ILE A 98 -0.76 -5.72 -21.66
CA ILE A 98 0.61 -6.14 -21.93
C ILE A 98 1.56 -5.58 -20.87
N GLY A 99 2.34 -6.46 -20.27
CA GLY A 99 3.39 -6.08 -19.33
C GLY A 99 4.20 -7.27 -18.83
N GLY A 100 5.36 -6.96 -18.23
CA GLY A 100 6.30 -7.95 -17.74
C GLY A 100 7.41 -8.31 -18.75
N ASP A 101 7.41 -7.68 -19.93
CA ASP A 101 8.50 -7.83 -20.87
C ASP A 101 9.75 -7.06 -20.40
N HIS A 102 10.91 -7.54 -20.77
CA HIS A 102 12.19 -6.95 -20.43
C HIS A 102 12.35 -5.55 -21.06
N PHE A 103 12.70 -4.57 -20.24
CA PHE A 103 13.04 -3.21 -20.70
C PHE A 103 14.56 -3.05 -20.78
N GLY A 104 15.07 -2.82 -21.98
CA GLY A 104 16.51 -2.83 -22.26
C GLY A 104 17.31 -1.61 -21.78
N ASN A 105 16.67 -0.54 -21.28
CA ASN A 105 17.32 0.71 -20.86
C ASN A 105 18.41 1.21 -21.84
N ARG A 106 18.13 1.14 -23.14
CA ARG A 106 19.13 1.42 -24.20
C ARG A 106 19.65 2.86 -24.16
N GLU A 107 18.80 3.80 -23.73
CA GLU A 107 19.17 5.20 -23.61
C GLU A 107 19.98 5.48 -22.32
N GLY A 108 20.11 4.50 -21.43
CA GLY A 108 20.90 4.63 -20.20
C GLY A 108 20.33 5.62 -19.18
N LYS A 109 19.05 5.99 -19.29
CA LYS A 109 18.39 6.95 -18.39
C LYS A 109 18.14 6.41 -17.00
N LEU A 110 18.05 5.09 -16.85
CA LEU A 110 17.83 4.42 -15.55
C LEU A 110 19.14 3.92 -14.96
N PRO A 111 19.30 3.95 -13.63
CA PRO A 111 20.52 3.54 -12.96
C PRO A 111 20.91 2.09 -13.25
N LYS A 112 22.15 1.86 -13.62
CA LYS A 112 22.71 0.52 -13.80
C LYS A 112 23.25 0.00 -12.48
N LYS A 113 22.88 -1.24 -12.12
CA LYS A 113 23.37 -1.94 -10.94
C LYS A 113 23.52 -3.42 -11.28
N LYS A 114 24.55 -4.07 -10.74
CA LYS A 114 24.75 -5.52 -10.94
C LYS A 114 23.52 -6.30 -10.47
N GLY A 115 22.97 -7.14 -11.34
CA GLY A 115 21.79 -7.95 -11.06
C GLY A 115 20.46 -7.23 -11.22
N ARG A 116 20.46 -5.91 -11.49
CA ARG A 116 19.22 -5.17 -11.76
C ARG A 116 18.75 -5.39 -13.17
N VAL A 117 17.48 -5.75 -13.27
CA VAL A 117 16.76 -5.93 -14.53
C VAL A 117 15.53 -5.04 -14.51
N TYR A 118 15.24 -4.39 -15.61
CA TYR A 118 14.04 -3.57 -15.76
C TYR A 118 12.99 -4.27 -16.62
N TYR A 119 11.74 -4.04 -16.27
CA TYR A 119 10.57 -4.53 -16.99
C TYR A 119 9.65 -3.38 -17.35
N GLU A 120 8.87 -3.56 -18.41
CA GLU A 120 7.87 -2.57 -18.84
C GLU A 120 6.46 -3.11 -18.72
N ALA A 121 5.51 -2.23 -18.49
CA ALA A 121 4.09 -2.52 -18.47
C ALA A 121 3.28 -1.37 -19.06
N ASP A 122 2.23 -1.69 -19.81
CA ASP A 122 1.30 -0.70 -20.31
C ASP A 122 0.45 -0.13 -19.18
N LEU A 123 0.13 1.15 -19.24
CA LEU A 123 -0.64 1.87 -18.20
C LEU A 123 -2.04 2.28 -18.65
N ILE A 124 -2.69 1.49 -19.45
CA ILE A 124 -4.02 1.82 -19.95
C ILE A 124 -5.08 0.97 -19.28
N ALA A 125 -6.11 1.66 -18.78
CA ALA A 125 -7.33 1.06 -18.27
C ALA A 125 -8.22 0.56 -19.42
N GLY A 126 -7.90 -0.62 -19.91
CA GLY A 126 -8.52 -1.16 -21.11
C GLY A 126 -7.87 -0.57 -22.38
N TYR A 127 -7.79 -1.40 -23.36
CA TYR A 127 -7.36 -0.95 -24.68
C TYR A 127 -8.62 -0.60 -25.50
N ASP A 128 -8.56 0.53 -26.17
CA ASP A 128 -9.42 0.76 -27.32
C ASP A 128 -8.92 -0.14 -28.48
N GLU A 129 -8.68 0.42 -29.64
CA GLU A 129 -8.16 -0.35 -30.78
C GLU A 129 -6.63 -0.52 -30.73
N HIS A 130 -5.92 0.30 -29.94
CA HIS A 130 -4.47 0.37 -29.95
C HIS A 130 -3.87 0.43 -28.55
N ARG A 131 -2.66 -0.09 -28.43
CA ARG A 131 -1.82 0.14 -27.24
C ARG A 131 -1.46 1.62 -27.15
N GLY A 132 -1.79 2.27 -26.04
CA GLY A 132 -1.42 3.66 -25.81
C GLY A 132 0.09 3.86 -25.57
N PRO A 133 0.53 5.11 -25.45
CA PRO A 133 1.94 5.47 -25.35
C PRO A 133 2.53 5.30 -23.94
N GLU A 134 1.71 5.26 -22.90
CA GLU A 134 2.19 5.24 -21.50
C GLU A 134 2.73 3.87 -21.12
N ARG A 135 3.90 3.89 -20.47
CA ARG A 135 4.58 2.71 -19.94
C ARG A 135 5.03 2.96 -18.51
N LEU A 136 4.81 2.01 -17.66
CA LEU A 136 5.49 1.91 -16.37
C LEU A 136 6.75 1.09 -16.58
N VAL A 137 7.87 1.55 -16.05
CA VAL A 137 9.11 0.78 -15.97
C VAL A 137 9.43 0.55 -14.50
N PHE A 138 9.73 -0.67 -14.15
CA PHE A 138 10.06 -1.07 -12.78
C PHE A 138 11.22 -2.07 -12.78
N SER A 139 11.90 -2.18 -11.65
CA SER A 139 13.05 -3.08 -11.50
C SER A 139 12.70 -4.31 -10.65
N ASN A 140 13.48 -5.37 -10.82
CA ASN A 140 13.38 -6.56 -10.00
C ASN A 140 13.78 -6.37 -8.54
N ASP A 141 14.45 -5.27 -8.21
CA ASP A 141 14.92 -4.95 -6.86
C ASP A 141 14.13 -3.80 -6.18
N GLY A 142 13.01 -3.40 -6.77
CA GLY A 142 12.10 -2.40 -6.19
C GLY A 142 12.59 -0.95 -6.26
N ALA A 143 13.55 -0.65 -7.13
CA ALA A 143 14.09 0.69 -7.31
C ALA A 143 13.40 1.44 -8.45
#